data_8e2861a899f1e3f7d8ebe01efef76d8d
#
_entry.id   8e2861a899f1e3f7d8ebe01efef76d8d
#
_cell.length_a   1.000
_cell.length_b   1.000
_cell.length_c   1.000
_cell.angle_alpha   90.00
_cell.angle_beta   90.00
_cell.angle_gamma   90.00
#
_symmetry.space_group_name_H-M   'P 1'
#
loop_
_entity.id
_entity.type
_entity.pdbx_description
1 polymer ?
#
loop_
_entity_poly.entity_id
_entity_poly.type
_entity_poly.pdbx_seq_one_letter_code
_entity_poly.pdbx_strand_id
1 'polypeptide(L)'
;MESIYAVAVLIASGLIFSRLLGKLKFPDVTGYLIGGILIGPSVLGLLSQDQVSSLEVLSTIALSFIAFSIGSEMDLRAIKKMGSKIIIVTIFEALGAFIFVTATMLLIFKQDWAFSLAIGSISCATAPAATLMVIRQYKAKGPLVDVLIPVVALDDAVCIVAFGIASFMANALIKGESLNFATMLGKPLLEILMSIGLGAVAGFIYSLIAKKVRNDGENLSFTLAMIFLVTAAALKLNLSGLLTLMVMGVVITNVGHVNKRYLTLVNAITPPIFVCFFVLSGADLNLANLKSVGIVGIGYVVSRVIGKYLGSMISTKMTGFDESVQRNLGLTLVPQAGVALGLSLIAANIIHGEHGQYIRTIILGATIVYELIGPLLAKFALKRAGCIEENA
;
A
#
# COMPACT_ATOMS: atom_id res chain seq x y z
N MET A 1 -26.47 -5.73 16.54
CA MET A 1 -25.97 -4.83 17.60
C MET A 1 -24.43 -4.90 17.71
N GLU A 2 -23.84 -6.06 17.58
CA GLU A 2 -22.38 -6.26 17.71
C GLU A 2 -21.51 -5.44 16.73
N SER A 3 -21.93 -5.34 15.46
CA SER A 3 -21.16 -4.57 14.45
C SER A 3 -21.16 -3.06 14.72
N ILE A 4 -22.24 -2.51 15.25
CA ILE A 4 -22.32 -1.08 15.61
C ILE A 4 -21.42 -0.80 16.82
N TYR A 5 -21.45 -1.68 17.82
CA TYR A 5 -20.54 -1.62 18.96
C TYR A 5 -19.08 -1.66 18.50
N ALA A 6 -18.74 -2.61 17.64
CA ALA A 6 -17.38 -2.76 17.13
C ALA A 6 -16.91 -1.49 16.39
N VAL A 7 -17.72 -0.91 15.51
CA VAL A 7 -17.39 0.36 14.82
C VAL A 7 -17.20 1.51 15.82
N ALA A 8 -18.06 1.61 16.83
CA ALA A 8 -17.93 2.64 17.86
C ALA A 8 -16.64 2.50 18.66
N VAL A 9 -16.27 1.26 19.04
CA VAL A 9 -15.01 0.96 19.74
C VAL A 9 -13.80 1.27 18.88
N LEU A 10 -13.83 0.94 17.56
CA LEU A 10 -12.76 1.27 16.62
C LEU A 10 -12.51 2.78 16.57
N ILE A 11 -13.56 3.59 16.37
CA ILE A 11 -13.44 5.04 16.25
C ILE A 11 -12.96 5.65 17.58
N ALA A 12 -13.56 5.24 18.70
CA ALA A 12 -13.21 5.76 20.03
C ALA A 12 -11.74 5.45 20.37
N SER A 13 -11.32 4.19 20.19
CA SER A 13 -9.95 3.77 20.42
C SER A 13 -8.96 4.58 19.55
N GLY A 14 -9.24 4.67 18.25
CA GLY A 14 -8.39 5.44 17.34
C GLY A 14 -8.20 6.89 17.80
N LEU A 15 -9.29 7.58 18.13
CA LEU A 15 -9.23 8.97 18.58
C LEU A 15 -8.50 9.13 19.94
N ILE A 16 -8.69 8.20 20.87
CA ILE A 16 -8.02 8.24 22.18
C ILE A 16 -6.51 8.05 21.99
N PHE A 17 -6.10 6.99 21.30
CA PHE A 17 -4.67 6.66 21.16
C PHE A 17 -3.92 7.61 20.23
N SER A 18 -4.56 8.13 19.17
CA SER A 18 -3.95 9.17 18.34
C SER A 18 -3.67 10.45 19.17
N ARG A 19 -4.62 10.88 20.02
CA ARG A 19 -4.40 12.03 20.91
C ARG A 19 -3.30 11.78 21.97
N LEU A 20 -3.27 10.60 22.55
CA LEU A 20 -2.25 10.24 23.56
C LEU A 20 -0.85 10.23 22.94
N LEU A 21 -0.68 9.57 21.78
CA LEU A 21 0.59 9.47 21.10
C LEU A 21 0.97 10.76 20.36
N GLY A 22 -0.01 11.55 19.94
CA GLY A 22 0.22 12.90 19.42
C GLY A 22 0.96 13.83 20.38
N LYS A 23 0.73 13.70 21.72
CA LYS A 23 1.51 14.41 22.75
C LYS A 23 3.00 14.04 22.72
N LEU A 24 3.32 12.84 22.27
CA LEU A 24 4.68 12.36 22.08
C LEU A 24 5.21 12.62 20.65
N LYS A 25 4.47 13.43 19.87
CA LYS A 25 4.80 13.78 18.47
C LYS A 25 4.80 12.58 17.49
N PHE A 26 4.09 11.50 17.81
CA PHE A 26 3.88 10.39 16.88
C PHE A 26 2.82 10.75 15.84
N PRO A 27 2.90 10.19 14.62
CA PRO A 27 1.82 10.29 13.63
C PRO A 27 0.51 9.65 14.13
N ASP A 28 -0.64 10.21 13.72
CA ASP A 28 -1.95 9.69 14.12
C ASP A 28 -2.15 8.22 13.73
N VAL A 29 -1.63 7.82 12.57
CA VAL A 29 -1.67 6.43 12.09
C VAL A 29 -1.05 5.46 13.10
N THR A 30 0.09 5.81 13.68
CA THR A 30 0.73 4.99 14.72
C THR A 30 -0.18 4.86 15.95
N GLY A 31 -0.90 5.94 16.30
CA GLY A 31 -1.90 5.91 17.36
C GLY A 31 -3.07 4.98 17.06
N TYR A 32 -3.60 5.04 15.85
CA TYR A 32 -4.68 4.17 15.40
C TYR A 32 -4.29 2.69 15.45
N LEU A 33 -3.10 2.35 14.93
CA LEU A 33 -2.60 0.97 14.94
C LEU A 33 -2.40 0.45 16.36
N ILE A 34 -1.76 1.22 17.25
CA ILE A 34 -1.55 0.83 18.65
C ILE A 34 -2.90 0.70 19.37
N GLY A 35 -3.83 1.64 19.14
CA GLY A 35 -5.19 1.54 19.65
C GLY A 35 -5.88 0.25 19.22
N GLY A 36 -5.73 -0.12 17.95
CA GLY A 36 -6.24 -1.37 17.39
C GLY A 36 -5.63 -2.61 18.05
N ILE A 37 -4.30 -2.68 18.15
CA ILE A 37 -3.59 -3.78 18.81
C ILE A 37 -4.11 -4.00 20.24
N LEU A 38 -4.31 -2.90 20.98
CA LEU A 38 -4.74 -2.98 22.37
C LEU A 38 -6.19 -3.49 22.51
N ILE A 39 -7.12 -3.02 21.69
CA ILE A 39 -8.53 -3.48 21.75
C ILE A 39 -8.77 -4.80 21.07
N GLY A 40 -7.83 -5.22 20.22
CA GLY A 40 -7.91 -6.45 19.43
C GLY A 40 -7.81 -7.73 20.25
N PRO A 41 -8.02 -8.89 19.60
CA PRO A 41 -8.01 -10.21 20.23
C PRO A 41 -6.69 -10.54 20.92
N SER A 42 -5.59 -9.93 20.46
CA SER A 42 -4.23 -10.23 20.93
C SER A 42 -3.90 -9.66 22.33
N VAL A 43 -4.64 -8.63 22.81
CA VAL A 43 -4.33 -7.95 24.09
C VAL A 43 -5.55 -7.89 25.00
N LEU A 44 -6.48 -6.95 24.80
CA LEU A 44 -7.63 -6.77 25.70
C LEU A 44 -8.85 -7.61 25.30
N GLY A 45 -8.93 -8.07 24.04
CA GLY A 45 -10.05 -8.85 23.55
C GLY A 45 -11.39 -8.12 23.57
N LEU A 46 -11.40 -6.77 23.52
CA LEU A 46 -12.65 -5.99 23.44
C LEU A 46 -13.37 -6.23 22.09
N LEU A 47 -12.60 -6.58 21.06
CA LEU A 47 -13.10 -7.09 19.79
C LEU A 47 -12.64 -8.54 19.64
N SER A 48 -13.58 -9.44 19.34
CA SER A 48 -13.25 -10.83 19.01
C SER A 48 -12.69 -10.94 17.57
N GLN A 49 -12.01 -12.05 17.27
CA GLN A 49 -11.52 -12.32 15.91
C GLN A 49 -12.66 -12.36 14.88
N ASP A 50 -13.83 -12.91 15.26
CA ASP A 50 -15.01 -12.96 14.39
C ASP A 50 -15.56 -11.55 14.10
N GLN A 51 -15.55 -10.66 15.09
CA GLN A 51 -15.94 -9.26 14.90
C GLN A 51 -14.97 -8.53 13.98
N VAL A 52 -13.66 -8.71 14.16
CA VAL A 52 -12.61 -8.14 13.29
C VAL A 52 -12.81 -8.63 11.85
N SER A 53 -12.96 -9.94 11.65
CA SER A 53 -13.16 -10.52 10.32
C SER A 53 -14.46 -10.05 9.67
N SER A 54 -15.56 -9.88 10.43
CA SER A 54 -16.83 -9.37 9.90
C SER A 54 -16.76 -7.93 9.39
N LEU A 55 -15.78 -7.16 9.84
CA LEU A 55 -15.55 -5.77 9.46
C LEU A 55 -14.51 -5.58 8.33
N GLU A 56 -14.00 -6.67 7.74
CA GLU A 56 -13.03 -6.62 6.64
C GLU A 56 -13.51 -5.78 5.44
N VAL A 57 -14.83 -5.70 5.24
CA VAL A 57 -15.44 -4.81 4.23
C VAL A 57 -15.03 -3.35 4.43
N LEU A 58 -14.83 -2.89 5.68
CA LEU A 58 -14.38 -1.52 5.96
C LEU A 58 -12.97 -1.29 5.45
N SER A 59 -12.10 -2.30 5.53
CA SER A 59 -10.74 -2.24 4.97
C SER A 59 -10.79 -2.10 3.45
N THR A 60 -11.62 -2.89 2.78
CA THR A 60 -11.81 -2.79 1.33
C THR A 60 -12.34 -1.41 0.91
N ILE A 61 -13.33 -0.89 1.63
CA ILE A 61 -13.86 0.46 1.41
C ILE A 61 -12.75 1.51 1.60
N ALA A 62 -12.02 1.46 2.70
CA ALA A 62 -10.97 2.43 3.00
C ALA A 62 -9.86 2.43 1.93
N LEU A 63 -9.38 1.25 1.55
CA LEU A 63 -8.40 1.10 0.48
C LEU A 63 -8.89 1.66 -0.85
N SER A 64 -10.19 1.47 -1.15
CA SER A 64 -10.82 2.05 -2.35
C SER A 64 -10.79 3.57 -2.34
N PHE A 65 -11.11 4.19 -1.20
CA PHE A 65 -11.03 5.65 -1.03
C PHE A 65 -9.60 6.16 -1.11
N ILE A 66 -8.65 5.44 -0.51
CA ILE A 66 -7.23 5.77 -0.57
C ILE A 66 -6.77 5.80 -2.03
N ALA A 67 -7.00 4.71 -2.77
CA ALA A 67 -6.60 4.59 -4.17
C ALA A 67 -7.21 5.67 -5.06
N PHE A 68 -8.52 5.90 -4.92
CA PHE A 68 -9.22 6.95 -5.64
C PHE A 68 -8.66 8.36 -5.33
N SER A 69 -8.39 8.66 -4.05
CA SER A 69 -7.82 9.94 -3.63
C SER A 69 -6.42 10.15 -4.20
N ILE A 70 -5.56 9.13 -4.14
CA ILE A 70 -4.20 9.19 -4.71
C ILE A 70 -4.29 9.52 -6.20
N GLY A 71 -5.08 8.74 -6.95
CA GLY A 71 -5.28 8.99 -8.38
C GLY A 71 -5.81 10.39 -8.68
N SER A 72 -6.75 10.87 -7.86
CA SER A 72 -7.34 12.20 -8.01
C SER A 72 -6.39 13.36 -7.68
N GLU A 73 -5.34 13.12 -6.91
CA GLU A 73 -4.29 14.08 -6.61
C GLU A 73 -3.17 14.09 -7.67
N MET A 74 -3.10 13.05 -8.53
CA MET A 74 -2.06 12.94 -9.57
C MET A 74 -2.29 13.89 -10.74
N ASP A 75 -1.34 14.81 -10.95
CA ASP A 75 -1.29 15.65 -12.16
C ASP A 75 -0.39 15.00 -13.22
N LEU A 76 -1.02 14.49 -14.29
CA LEU A 76 -0.28 13.86 -15.40
C LEU A 76 0.68 14.83 -16.10
N ARG A 77 0.44 16.14 -16.04
CA ARG A 77 1.35 17.14 -16.61
C ARG A 77 2.64 17.22 -15.81
N ALA A 78 2.53 17.17 -14.47
CA ALA A 78 3.69 17.13 -13.58
C ALA A 78 4.48 15.83 -13.79
N ILE A 79 3.79 14.67 -13.83
CA ILE A 79 4.41 13.37 -14.10
C ILE A 79 5.09 13.36 -15.47
N LYS A 80 4.43 13.90 -16.50
CA LYS A 80 5.00 14.01 -17.86
C LYS A 80 6.26 14.88 -17.89
N LYS A 81 6.35 15.92 -17.07
CA LYS A 81 7.58 16.74 -16.92
C LYS A 81 8.71 15.95 -16.27
N MET A 82 8.42 15.12 -15.28
CA MET A 82 9.40 14.23 -14.65
C MET A 82 9.78 13.05 -15.58
N GLY A 83 8.90 12.71 -16.54
CA GLY A 83 9.16 11.76 -17.62
C GLY A 83 9.51 10.35 -17.14
N SER A 84 10.46 9.71 -17.84
CA SER A 84 10.94 8.35 -17.54
C SER A 84 11.66 8.24 -16.19
N LYS A 85 12.05 9.37 -15.58
CA LYS A 85 12.74 9.38 -14.29
C LYS A 85 11.94 8.67 -13.20
N ILE A 86 10.63 8.93 -13.11
CA ILE A 86 9.75 8.30 -12.10
C ILE A 86 9.67 6.79 -12.33
N ILE A 87 9.51 6.37 -13.57
CA ILE A 87 9.45 4.93 -13.92
C ILE A 87 10.76 4.23 -13.53
N ILE A 88 11.89 4.83 -13.85
CA ILE A 88 13.20 4.31 -13.46
C ILE A 88 13.31 4.20 -11.94
N VAL A 89 12.94 5.25 -11.21
CA VAL A 89 13.00 5.24 -9.75
C VAL A 89 12.12 4.14 -9.18
N THR A 90 10.87 3.99 -9.63
CA THR A 90 9.94 2.96 -9.16
C THR A 90 10.47 1.55 -9.42
N ILE A 91 10.98 1.28 -10.63
CA ILE A 91 11.53 -0.03 -10.97
C ILE A 91 12.76 -0.36 -10.10
N PHE A 92 13.68 0.57 -9.96
CA PHE A 92 14.92 0.33 -9.22
C PHE A 92 14.71 0.19 -7.71
N GLU A 93 13.78 0.96 -7.13
CA GLU A 93 13.51 0.85 -5.70
C GLU A 93 12.82 -0.49 -5.37
N ALA A 94 11.87 -0.94 -6.22
CA ALA A 94 11.22 -2.22 -6.08
C ALA A 94 12.20 -3.39 -6.30
N LEU A 95 12.98 -3.35 -7.40
CA LEU A 95 14.00 -4.36 -7.67
C LEU A 95 15.13 -4.35 -6.64
N GLY A 96 15.44 -3.20 -6.05
CA GLY A 96 16.38 -3.10 -4.93
C GLY A 96 15.93 -3.96 -3.76
N ALA A 97 14.67 -3.84 -3.34
CA ALA A 97 14.11 -4.71 -2.30
C ALA A 97 14.13 -6.19 -2.72
N PHE A 98 13.66 -6.49 -3.93
CA PHE A 98 13.65 -7.85 -4.47
C PHE A 98 15.03 -8.52 -4.42
N ILE A 99 16.06 -7.86 -4.96
CA ILE A 99 17.41 -8.39 -5.04
C ILE A 99 18.01 -8.59 -3.64
N PHE A 100 17.91 -7.57 -2.77
CA PHE A 100 18.49 -7.64 -1.44
C PHE A 100 17.83 -8.71 -0.57
N VAL A 101 16.49 -8.84 -0.62
CA VAL A 101 15.79 -9.88 0.14
C VAL A 101 16.10 -11.26 -0.42
N THR A 102 16.02 -11.44 -1.73
CA THR A 102 16.34 -12.73 -2.37
C THR A 102 17.77 -13.16 -2.04
N ALA A 103 18.75 -12.26 -2.18
CA ALA A 103 20.13 -12.54 -1.86
C ALA A 103 20.33 -12.88 -0.37
N THR A 104 19.68 -12.16 0.54
CA THR A 104 19.73 -12.44 1.98
C THR A 104 19.17 -13.82 2.30
N MET A 105 18.03 -14.19 1.71
CA MET A 105 17.44 -15.53 1.93
C MET A 105 18.31 -16.65 1.40
N LEU A 106 18.87 -16.49 0.19
CA LEU A 106 19.74 -17.49 -0.43
C LEU A 106 21.09 -17.60 0.25
N LEU A 107 21.79 -16.48 0.46
CA LEU A 107 23.20 -16.49 0.83
C LEU A 107 23.41 -16.57 2.35
N ILE A 108 22.57 -15.89 3.13
CA ILE A 108 22.69 -15.82 4.59
C ILE A 108 21.86 -16.92 5.25
N PHE A 109 20.58 -17.03 4.88
CA PHE A 109 19.68 -17.98 5.53
C PHE A 109 19.62 -19.34 4.83
N LYS A 110 20.34 -19.54 3.72
CA LYS A 110 20.46 -20.81 2.99
C LYS A 110 19.09 -21.39 2.58
N GLN A 111 18.10 -20.54 2.33
CA GLN A 111 16.79 -20.95 1.84
C GLN A 111 16.87 -21.34 0.36
N ASP A 112 15.95 -22.20 -0.09
CA ASP A 112 15.87 -22.58 -1.50
C ASP A 112 15.47 -21.41 -2.42
N TRP A 113 15.65 -21.62 -3.73
CA TRP A 113 15.36 -20.60 -4.74
C TRP A 113 13.87 -20.25 -4.82
N ALA A 114 12.97 -21.21 -4.69
CA ALA A 114 11.53 -20.98 -4.79
C ALA A 114 11.04 -20.08 -3.64
N PHE A 115 11.45 -20.40 -2.41
CA PHE A 115 11.19 -19.58 -1.22
C PHE A 115 11.76 -18.18 -1.39
N SER A 116 13.03 -18.08 -1.77
CA SER A 116 13.76 -16.80 -1.83
C SER A 116 13.22 -15.86 -2.90
N LEU A 117 12.86 -16.37 -4.07
CA LEU A 117 12.24 -15.60 -5.14
C LEU A 117 10.83 -15.13 -4.75
N ALA A 118 10.03 -15.98 -4.12
CA ALA A 118 8.69 -15.63 -3.72
C ALA A 118 8.69 -14.53 -2.65
N ILE A 119 9.44 -14.71 -1.56
CA ILE A 119 9.50 -13.70 -0.49
C ILE A 119 10.19 -12.42 -0.95
N GLY A 120 11.20 -12.53 -1.82
CA GLY A 120 11.87 -11.39 -2.44
C GLY A 120 10.91 -10.56 -3.28
N SER A 121 10.09 -11.18 -4.12
CA SER A 121 9.10 -10.44 -4.93
C SER A 121 8.02 -9.76 -4.10
N ILE A 122 7.56 -10.38 -3.01
CA ILE A 122 6.62 -9.76 -2.07
C ILE A 122 7.24 -8.51 -1.42
N SER A 123 8.56 -8.48 -1.26
CA SER A 123 9.27 -7.34 -0.66
C SER A 123 9.19 -6.05 -1.50
N CYS A 124 8.86 -6.15 -2.79
CA CYS A 124 8.63 -4.98 -3.64
C CYS A 124 7.48 -4.12 -3.13
N ALA A 125 6.38 -4.73 -2.65
CA ALA A 125 5.16 -4.04 -2.28
C ALA A 125 5.37 -2.95 -1.24
N THR A 126 4.75 -1.77 -1.46
CA THR A 126 4.72 -0.65 -0.51
C THR A 126 3.27 -0.35 -0.12
N ALA A 127 3.03 -0.01 1.14
CA ALA A 127 1.72 0.45 1.59
C ALA A 127 1.65 1.99 1.54
N PRO A 128 0.94 2.58 0.59
CA PRO A 128 0.88 4.04 0.46
C PRO A 128 0.12 4.71 1.60
N ALA A 129 -0.87 4.02 2.17
CA ALA A 129 -1.84 4.59 3.10
C ALA A 129 -1.18 5.27 4.30
N ALA A 130 -0.25 4.59 4.96
CA ALA A 130 0.41 5.10 6.16
C ALA A 130 1.25 6.35 5.85
N THR A 131 2.04 6.33 4.79
CA THR A 131 2.87 7.49 4.37
C THR A 131 2.02 8.68 3.94
N LEU A 132 0.93 8.43 3.19
CA LEU A 132 0.01 9.48 2.75
C LEU A 132 -0.74 10.14 3.91
N MET A 133 -1.11 9.35 4.94
CA MET A 133 -1.69 9.92 6.16
C MET A 133 -0.71 10.86 6.86
N VAL A 134 0.58 10.51 6.93
CA VAL A 134 1.62 11.40 7.48
C VAL A 134 1.73 12.67 6.63
N ILE A 135 1.77 12.57 5.30
CA ILE A 135 1.78 13.73 4.39
C ILE A 135 0.58 14.64 4.66
N ARG A 136 -0.62 14.08 4.78
CA ARG A 136 -1.86 14.84 5.03
C ARG A 136 -1.88 15.46 6.41
N GLN A 137 -1.52 14.71 7.45
CA GLN A 137 -1.49 15.17 8.84
C GLN A 137 -0.59 16.39 8.99
N TYR A 138 0.62 16.34 8.44
CA TYR A 138 1.61 17.40 8.52
C TYR A 138 1.58 18.39 7.35
N LYS A 139 0.59 18.26 6.44
CA LYS A 139 0.45 19.08 5.23
C LYS A 139 1.76 19.19 4.44
N ALA A 140 2.52 18.09 4.41
CA ALA A 140 3.83 18.04 3.78
C ALA A 140 3.77 18.41 2.31
N LYS A 141 4.73 19.23 1.85
CA LYS A 141 4.87 19.69 0.46
C LYS A 141 6.34 19.78 0.09
N GLY A 142 6.64 19.63 -1.20
CA GLY A 142 7.99 19.83 -1.71
C GLY A 142 8.48 18.66 -2.58
N PRO A 143 9.73 18.73 -3.05
CA PRO A 143 10.27 17.83 -4.08
C PRO A 143 10.17 16.34 -3.69
N LEU A 144 10.33 15.99 -2.41
CA LEU A 144 10.20 14.61 -1.97
C LEU A 144 8.76 14.10 -2.12
N VAL A 145 7.76 14.91 -1.77
CA VAL A 145 6.34 14.55 -1.89
C VAL A 145 5.94 14.42 -3.36
N ASP A 146 6.42 15.34 -4.22
CA ASP A 146 6.15 15.36 -5.65
C ASP A 146 6.66 14.09 -6.36
N VAL A 147 7.79 13.53 -5.90
CA VAL A 147 8.35 12.27 -6.42
C VAL A 147 7.68 11.06 -5.78
N LEU A 148 7.42 11.11 -4.48
CA LEU A 148 6.87 9.99 -3.71
C LEU A 148 5.49 9.55 -4.19
N ILE A 149 4.55 10.50 -4.41
CA ILE A 149 3.18 10.16 -4.81
C ILE A 149 3.14 9.37 -6.12
N PRO A 150 3.79 9.80 -7.22
CA PRO A 150 3.84 9.01 -8.45
C PRO A 150 4.59 7.67 -8.31
N VAL A 151 5.67 7.62 -7.54
CA VAL A 151 6.42 6.37 -7.31
C VAL A 151 5.53 5.34 -6.64
N VAL A 152 4.89 5.69 -5.54
CA VAL A 152 3.98 4.79 -4.81
C VAL A 152 2.81 4.35 -5.68
N ALA A 153 2.30 5.23 -6.54
CA ALA A 153 1.20 4.92 -7.45
C ALA A 153 1.57 3.85 -8.50
N LEU A 154 2.83 3.79 -8.91
CA LEU A 154 3.32 2.83 -9.90
C LEU A 154 3.91 1.56 -9.26
N ASP A 155 4.25 1.62 -7.98
CA ASP A 155 4.93 0.54 -7.26
C ASP A 155 4.11 -0.77 -7.24
N ASP A 156 2.79 -0.68 -7.04
CA ASP A 156 1.90 -1.83 -7.06
C ASP A 156 1.95 -2.57 -8.40
N ALA A 157 2.00 -1.85 -9.53
CA ALA A 157 2.11 -2.46 -10.85
C ALA A 157 3.46 -3.19 -11.02
N VAL A 158 4.56 -2.57 -10.59
CA VAL A 158 5.89 -3.20 -10.62
C VAL A 158 5.93 -4.43 -9.73
N CYS A 159 5.35 -4.35 -8.52
CA CYS A 159 5.27 -5.45 -7.57
C CYS A 159 4.48 -6.66 -8.15
N ILE A 160 3.31 -6.42 -8.76
CA ILE A 160 2.49 -7.47 -9.36
C ILE A 160 3.25 -8.19 -10.48
N VAL A 161 3.96 -7.45 -11.34
CA VAL A 161 4.79 -8.04 -12.40
C VAL A 161 5.93 -8.85 -11.81
N ALA A 162 6.68 -8.28 -10.86
CA ALA A 162 7.80 -8.96 -10.21
C ALA A 162 7.35 -10.26 -9.51
N PHE A 163 6.22 -10.21 -8.79
CA PHE A 163 5.64 -11.37 -8.13
C PHE A 163 5.14 -12.42 -9.14
N GLY A 164 4.50 -12.01 -10.21
CA GLY A 164 4.05 -12.92 -11.27
C GLY A 164 5.22 -13.70 -11.89
N ILE A 165 6.32 -13.01 -12.20
CA ILE A 165 7.55 -13.61 -12.72
C ILE A 165 8.17 -14.56 -11.69
N ALA A 166 8.37 -14.10 -10.47
CA ALA A 166 9.00 -14.87 -9.40
C ALA A 166 8.18 -16.12 -9.04
N SER A 167 6.85 -15.99 -8.95
CA SER A 167 5.94 -17.09 -8.66
C SER A 167 5.94 -18.15 -9.74
N PHE A 168 5.99 -17.72 -11.02
CA PHE A 168 6.13 -18.65 -12.14
C PHE A 168 7.46 -19.41 -12.07
N MET A 169 8.57 -18.69 -11.84
CA MET A 169 9.89 -19.32 -11.69
C MET A 169 9.91 -20.29 -10.50
N ALA A 170 9.37 -19.90 -9.36
CA ALA A 170 9.28 -20.75 -8.18
C ALA A 170 8.48 -22.03 -8.46
N ASN A 171 7.32 -21.91 -9.12
CA ASN A 171 6.49 -23.05 -9.49
C ASN A 171 7.18 -24.00 -10.48
N ALA A 172 7.86 -23.46 -11.49
CA ALA A 172 8.63 -24.25 -12.44
C ALA A 172 9.79 -24.99 -11.79
N LEU A 173 10.50 -24.34 -10.84
CA LEU A 173 11.57 -24.99 -10.06
C LEU A 173 11.04 -26.15 -9.19
N ILE A 174 9.85 -25.99 -8.59
CA ILE A 174 9.21 -27.03 -7.77
C ILE A 174 8.77 -28.22 -8.63
N LYS A 175 8.19 -27.95 -9.82
CA LYS A 175 7.66 -28.98 -10.72
C LYS A 175 8.69 -29.58 -11.68
N GLY A 176 9.87 -28.99 -11.80
CA GLY A 176 10.86 -29.37 -12.80
C GLY A 176 10.43 -29.11 -14.26
N GLU A 177 9.52 -28.14 -14.47
CA GLU A 177 8.98 -27.79 -15.78
C GLU A 177 9.87 -26.76 -16.51
N SER A 178 9.81 -26.76 -17.85
CA SER A 178 10.50 -25.77 -18.67
C SER A 178 9.83 -24.38 -18.54
N LEU A 179 10.63 -23.33 -18.42
CA LEU A 179 10.17 -21.94 -18.31
C LEU A 179 9.56 -21.46 -19.63
N ASN A 180 8.28 -21.10 -19.63
CA ASN A 180 7.62 -20.47 -20.78
C ASN A 180 7.37 -18.98 -20.48
N PHE A 181 8.15 -18.12 -21.11
CA PHE A 181 8.11 -16.66 -20.92
C PHE A 181 6.75 -16.03 -21.24
N ALA A 182 6.02 -16.55 -22.22
CA ALA A 182 4.73 -15.99 -22.62
C ALA A 182 3.65 -16.17 -21.52
N THR A 183 3.62 -17.34 -20.86
CA THR A 183 2.69 -17.57 -19.76
C THR A 183 3.10 -16.85 -18.47
N MET A 184 4.38 -16.65 -18.28
CA MET A 184 4.96 -15.98 -17.11
C MET A 184 4.59 -14.50 -17.02
N LEU A 185 4.68 -13.77 -18.14
CA LEU A 185 4.39 -12.34 -18.20
C LEU A 185 2.95 -12.03 -18.58
N GLY A 186 2.31 -12.93 -19.36
CA GLY A 186 1.02 -12.66 -19.98
C GLY A 186 -0.10 -12.36 -18.98
N LYS A 187 -0.25 -13.18 -17.93
CA LYS A 187 -1.31 -12.99 -16.93
C LYS A 187 -1.16 -11.71 -16.11
N PRO A 188 0.02 -11.41 -15.49
CA PRO A 188 0.20 -10.16 -14.74
C PRO A 188 0.02 -8.91 -15.61
N LEU A 189 0.56 -8.92 -16.84
CA LEU A 189 0.39 -7.79 -17.75
C LEU A 189 -1.06 -7.61 -18.19
N LEU A 190 -1.79 -8.70 -18.44
CA LEU A 190 -3.21 -8.64 -18.77
C LEU A 190 -4.03 -8.08 -17.60
N GLU A 191 -3.77 -8.51 -16.37
CA GLU A 191 -4.43 -8.01 -15.17
C GLU A 191 -4.20 -6.48 -15.02
N ILE A 192 -2.98 -6.02 -15.19
CA ILE A 192 -2.63 -4.59 -15.14
C ILE A 192 -3.36 -3.83 -16.25
N LEU A 193 -3.30 -4.31 -17.50
CA LEU A 193 -3.96 -3.64 -18.63
C LEU A 193 -5.48 -3.59 -18.46
N MET A 194 -6.10 -4.67 -18.00
CA MET A 194 -7.53 -4.70 -17.71
C MET A 194 -7.91 -3.78 -16.54
N SER A 195 -7.10 -3.72 -15.49
CA SER A 195 -7.29 -2.80 -14.37
C SER A 195 -7.23 -1.34 -14.82
N ILE A 196 -6.23 -0.99 -15.64
CA ILE A 196 -6.10 0.33 -16.25
C ILE A 196 -7.30 0.63 -17.16
N GLY A 197 -7.67 -0.32 -18.00
CA GLY A 197 -8.80 -0.18 -18.92
C GLY A 197 -10.12 0.06 -18.19
N LEU A 198 -10.43 -0.75 -17.17
CA LEU A 198 -11.63 -0.60 -16.37
C LEU A 198 -11.66 0.75 -15.62
N GLY A 199 -10.54 1.14 -15.02
CA GLY A 199 -10.41 2.43 -14.33
C GLY A 199 -10.57 3.62 -15.29
N ALA A 200 -9.97 3.54 -16.48
CA ALA A 200 -10.08 4.59 -17.50
C ALA A 200 -11.51 4.75 -18.01
N VAL A 201 -12.19 3.65 -18.34
CA VAL A 201 -13.60 3.65 -18.77
C VAL A 201 -14.50 4.21 -17.68
N ALA A 202 -14.32 3.76 -16.43
CA ALA A 202 -15.09 4.25 -15.30
C ALA A 202 -14.86 5.76 -15.05
N GLY A 203 -13.62 6.23 -15.12
CA GLY A 203 -13.28 7.64 -14.97
C GLY A 203 -13.87 8.50 -16.09
N PHE A 204 -13.89 8.01 -17.31
CA PHE A 204 -14.51 8.68 -18.44
C PHE A 204 -16.04 8.77 -18.29
N ILE A 205 -16.70 7.65 -17.96
CA ILE A 205 -18.16 7.61 -17.67
C ILE A 205 -18.50 8.59 -16.53
N TYR A 206 -17.73 8.55 -15.43
CA TYR A 206 -17.88 9.50 -14.33
C TYR A 206 -17.85 10.94 -14.83
N SER A 207 -16.84 11.29 -15.65
CA SER A 207 -16.63 12.65 -16.15
C SER A 207 -17.76 13.15 -17.04
N LEU A 208 -18.44 12.26 -17.79
CA LEU A 208 -19.59 12.59 -18.59
C LEU A 208 -20.83 12.90 -17.74
N ILE A 209 -21.07 12.09 -16.70
CA ILE A 209 -22.25 12.18 -15.86
C ILE A 209 -22.11 13.31 -14.83
N ALA A 210 -20.92 13.51 -14.26
CA ALA A 210 -20.64 14.53 -13.24
C ALA A 210 -20.99 15.96 -13.69
N LYS A 211 -20.99 16.23 -14.99
CA LYS A 211 -21.42 17.52 -15.56
C LYS A 211 -22.92 17.81 -15.38
N LYS A 212 -23.73 16.78 -15.13
CA LYS A 212 -25.19 16.89 -14.95
C LYS A 212 -25.61 16.91 -13.49
N VAL A 213 -24.67 16.72 -12.56
CA VAL A 213 -24.93 16.70 -11.11
C VAL A 213 -25.32 18.10 -10.64
N ARG A 214 -26.39 18.18 -9.81
CA ARG A 214 -27.06 19.46 -9.47
C ARG A 214 -26.51 20.10 -8.19
N ASN A 215 -26.15 19.30 -7.21
CA ASN A 215 -25.72 19.77 -5.89
C ASN A 215 -24.66 18.85 -5.26
N ASP A 216 -24.10 19.27 -4.12
CA ASP A 216 -23.02 18.57 -3.44
C ASP A 216 -23.44 17.19 -2.91
N GLY A 217 -24.66 17.05 -2.39
CA GLY A 217 -25.17 15.77 -1.90
C GLY A 217 -25.28 14.74 -3.03
N GLU A 218 -25.82 15.16 -4.18
CA GLU A 218 -25.90 14.32 -5.37
C GLU A 218 -24.48 13.97 -5.89
N ASN A 219 -23.56 14.94 -5.90
CA ASN A 219 -22.17 14.74 -6.33
C ASN A 219 -21.46 13.71 -5.43
N LEU A 220 -21.59 13.85 -4.12
CA LEU A 220 -21.01 12.91 -3.17
C LEU A 220 -21.60 11.51 -3.35
N SER A 221 -22.95 11.41 -3.40
CA SER A 221 -23.64 10.13 -3.57
C SER A 221 -23.24 9.42 -4.86
N PHE A 222 -23.16 10.18 -5.97
CA PHE A 222 -22.72 9.66 -7.25
C PHE A 222 -21.26 9.18 -7.21
N THR A 223 -20.37 9.95 -6.58
CA THR A 223 -18.96 9.58 -6.43
C THR A 223 -18.82 8.29 -5.61
N LEU A 224 -19.53 8.19 -4.49
CA LEU A 224 -19.55 6.98 -3.66
C LEU A 224 -20.06 5.75 -4.44
N ALA A 225 -21.18 5.91 -5.15
CA ALA A 225 -21.73 4.85 -5.97
C ALA A 225 -20.70 4.35 -7.02
N MET A 226 -20.02 5.27 -7.69
CA MET A 226 -19.00 4.91 -8.68
C MET A 226 -17.80 4.22 -8.05
N ILE A 227 -17.27 4.69 -6.91
CA ILE A 227 -16.18 4.03 -6.19
C ILE A 227 -16.57 2.59 -5.85
N PHE A 228 -17.78 2.38 -5.26
CA PHE A 228 -18.22 1.05 -4.85
C PHE A 228 -18.50 0.12 -6.04
N LEU A 229 -19.13 0.62 -7.11
CA LEU A 229 -19.38 -0.16 -8.31
C LEU A 229 -18.08 -0.61 -8.98
N VAL A 230 -17.10 0.28 -9.08
CA VAL A 230 -15.80 -0.02 -9.70
C VAL A 230 -15.00 -0.98 -8.81
N THR A 231 -15.05 -0.81 -7.48
CA THR A 231 -14.46 -1.78 -6.54
C THR A 231 -15.06 -3.17 -6.71
N ALA A 232 -16.40 -3.26 -6.72
CA ALA A 232 -17.11 -4.53 -6.89
C ALA A 232 -16.81 -5.19 -8.25
N ALA A 233 -16.75 -4.39 -9.32
CA ALA A 233 -16.37 -4.89 -10.66
C ALA A 233 -14.93 -5.40 -10.69
N ALA A 234 -13.97 -4.68 -10.10
CA ALA A 234 -12.58 -5.12 -10.03
C ALA A 234 -12.45 -6.44 -9.26
N LEU A 235 -13.09 -6.55 -8.08
CA LEU A 235 -13.11 -7.78 -7.29
C LEU A 235 -13.72 -8.96 -8.06
N LYS A 236 -14.86 -8.75 -8.73
CA LYS A 236 -15.53 -9.79 -9.51
C LYS A 236 -14.70 -10.28 -10.70
N LEU A 237 -13.92 -9.40 -11.30
CA LEU A 237 -13.05 -9.70 -12.44
C LEU A 237 -11.65 -10.18 -12.02
N ASN A 238 -11.37 -10.31 -10.71
CA ASN A 238 -10.04 -10.60 -10.15
C ASN A 238 -8.97 -9.62 -10.64
N LEU A 239 -9.31 -8.32 -10.67
CA LEU A 239 -8.42 -7.23 -11.05
C LEU A 239 -7.92 -6.49 -9.81
N SER A 240 -6.81 -5.74 -9.94
CA SER A 240 -6.32 -4.86 -8.88
C SER A 240 -7.28 -3.68 -8.66
N GLY A 241 -8.06 -3.73 -7.56
CA GLY A 241 -8.99 -2.67 -7.18
C GLY A 241 -8.27 -1.35 -6.91
N LEU A 242 -7.09 -1.41 -6.29
CA LEU A 242 -6.25 -0.23 -6.03
C LEU A 242 -5.86 0.47 -7.33
N LEU A 243 -5.25 -0.27 -8.27
CA LEU A 243 -4.84 0.28 -9.57
C LEU A 243 -6.04 0.81 -10.35
N THR A 244 -7.15 0.07 -10.38
CA THR A 244 -8.38 0.47 -11.09
C THR A 244 -8.94 1.80 -10.59
N LEU A 245 -9.09 1.95 -9.28
CA LEU A 245 -9.63 3.18 -8.68
C LEU A 245 -8.66 4.36 -8.78
N MET A 246 -7.37 4.09 -8.68
CA MET A 246 -6.34 5.10 -8.88
C MET A 246 -6.38 5.64 -10.31
N VAL A 247 -6.45 4.77 -11.32
CA VAL A 247 -6.61 5.19 -12.73
C VAL A 247 -7.92 5.94 -12.95
N MET A 248 -9.02 5.51 -12.33
CA MET A 248 -10.29 6.24 -12.36
C MET A 248 -10.10 7.67 -11.86
N GLY A 249 -9.45 7.87 -10.70
CA GLY A 249 -9.16 9.19 -10.15
C GLY A 249 -8.28 10.04 -11.07
N VAL A 250 -7.20 9.44 -11.63
CA VAL A 250 -6.32 10.09 -12.62
C VAL A 250 -7.11 10.61 -13.82
N VAL A 251 -7.99 9.79 -14.39
CA VAL A 251 -8.78 10.16 -15.58
C VAL A 251 -9.76 11.28 -15.28
N ILE A 252 -10.46 11.22 -14.15
CA ILE A 252 -11.40 12.27 -13.74
C ILE A 252 -10.67 13.63 -13.62
N THR A 253 -9.50 13.63 -12.98
CA THR A 253 -8.75 14.87 -12.73
C THR A 253 -8.13 15.46 -14.00
N ASN A 254 -7.62 14.63 -14.90
CA ASN A 254 -6.80 15.09 -16.01
C ASN A 254 -7.55 15.18 -17.35
N VAL A 255 -8.58 14.34 -17.55
CA VAL A 255 -9.31 14.27 -18.83
C VAL A 255 -10.71 14.87 -18.73
N GLY A 256 -11.37 14.69 -17.60
CA GLY A 256 -12.79 15.02 -17.43
C GLY A 256 -13.12 16.50 -17.37
N HIS A 257 -12.16 17.39 -17.10
CA HIS A 257 -12.39 18.81 -16.79
C HIS A 257 -13.49 19.00 -15.73
N VAL A 258 -13.59 18.04 -14.79
CA VAL A 258 -14.58 18.06 -13.71
C VAL A 258 -14.09 18.97 -12.61
N ASN A 259 -14.99 19.77 -12.04
CA ASN A 259 -14.67 20.60 -10.88
C ASN A 259 -14.17 19.72 -9.74
N LYS A 260 -13.01 20.04 -9.17
CA LYS A 260 -12.39 19.27 -8.05
C LYS A 260 -13.22 19.23 -6.76
N ARG A 261 -14.43 19.82 -6.76
CA ARG A 261 -15.34 19.81 -5.60
C ARG A 261 -15.68 18.39 -5.11
N TYR A 262 -15.79 17.41 -6.03
CA TYR A 262 -15.97 16.00 -5.66
C TYR A 262 -14.87 15.48 -4.73
N LEU A 263 -13.62 15.86 -5.00
CA LEU A 263 -12.48 15.45 -4.18
C LEU A 263 -12.55 16.08 -2.77
N THR A 264 -12.96 17.35 -2.69
CA THR A 264 -13.18 18.01 -1.40
C THR A 264 -14.26 17.31 -0.58
N LEU A 265 -15.36 16.91 -1.22
CA LEU A 265 -16.47 16.19 -0.58
C LEU A 265 -16.04 14.80 -0.10
N VAL A 266 -15.34 14.05 -0.95
CA VAL A 266 -14.77 12.74 -0.58
C VAL A 266 -13.79 12.88 0.58
N ASN A 267 -12.88 13.85 0.52
CA ASN A 267 -11.91 14.09 1.58
C ASN A 267 -12.55 14.49 2.93
N ALA A 268 -13.76 15.06 2.91
CA ALA A 268 -14.49 15.39 4.13
C ALA A 268 -15.03 14.16 4.88
N ILE A 269 -15.38 13.08 4.18
CA ILE A 269 -15.90 11.84 4.79
C ILE A 269 -14.83 10.77 5.01
N THR A 270 -13.67 10.92 4.41
CA THR A 270 -12.58 9.94 4.46
C THR A 270 -11.95 9.76 5.85
N PRO A 271 -11.78 10.79 6.73
CA PRO A 271 -11.09 10.64 8.00
C PRO A 271 -11.64 9.54 8.91
N PRO A 272 -12.96 9.45 9.20
CA PRO A 272 -13.47 8.37 10.04
C PRO A 272 -13.30 6.98 9.42
N ILE A 273 -13.33 6.88 8.09
CA ILE A 273 -13.09 5.63 7.36
C ILE A 273 -11.63 5.18 7.58
N PHE A 274 -10.68 6.10 7.54
CA PHE A 274 -9.27 5.82 7.79
C PHE A 274 -9.00 5.43 9.25
N VAL A 275 -9.64 6.11 10.21
CA VAL A 275 -9.56 5.71 11.62
C VAL A 275 -9.99 4.25 11.76
N CYS A 276 -11.19 3.89 11.23
CA CYS A 276 -11.67 2.51 11.26
C CYS A 276 -10.68 1.54 10.62
N PHE A 277 -10.14 1.89 9.45
CA PHE A 277 -9.21 1.04 8.71
C PHE A 277 -7.93 0.75 9.50
N PHE A 278 -7.25 1.79 10.00
CA PHE A 278 -5.99 1.59 10.70
C PHE A 278 -6.17 0.94 12.07
N VAL A 279 -7.25 1.27 12.80
CA VAL A 279 -7.55 0.60 14.06
C VAL A 279 -7.92 -0.86 13.84
N LEU A 280 -8.72 -1.16 12.79
CA LEU A 280 -9.05 -2.53 12.43
C LEU A 280 -7.81 -3.31 11.99
N SER A 281 -6.94 -2.70 11.18
CA SER A 281 -5.66 -3.28 10.80
C SER A 281 -4.81 -3.61 12.02
N GLY A 282 -4.75 -2.70 13.01
CA GLY A 282 -4.08 -2.96 14.27
C GLY A 282 -4.71 -4.10 15.08
N ALA A 283 -6.06 -4.16 15.12
CA ALA A 283 -6.79 -5.21 15.84
C ALA A 283 -6.60 -6.61 15.22
N ASP A 284 -6.47 -6.66 13.90
CA ASP A 284 -6.23 -7.92 13.16
C ASP A 284 -4.80 -8.45 13.32
N LEU A 285 -3.87 -7.65 13.85
CA LEU A 285 -2.48 -8.05 14.06
C LEU A 285 -2.37 -9.10 15.18
N ASN A 286 -1.95 -10.30 14.79
CA ASN A 286 -1.67 -11.36 15.75
C ASN A 286 -0.24 -11.27 16.27
N LEU A 287 -0.08 -10.76 17.50
CA LEU A 287 1.24 -10.58 18.13
C LEU A 287 1.99 -11.91 18.34
N ALA A 288 1.30 -13.06 18.38
CA ALA A 288 1.95 -14.35 18.47
C ALA A 288 2.80 -14.64 17.21
N ASN A 289 2.36 -14.14 16.04
CA ASN A 289 3.12 -14.29 14.80
C ASN A 289 4.48 -13.58 14.87
N LEU A 290 4.60 -12.50 15.64
CA LEU A 290 5.86 -11.78 15.80
C LEU A 290 6.94 -12.66 16.47
N LYS A 291 6.54 -13.54 17.38
CA LYS A 291 7.47 -14.50 18.03
C LYS A 291 7.90 -15.62 17.08
N SER A 292 7.01 -16.05 16.18
CA SER A 292 7.28 -17.14 15.23
C SER A 292 8.04 -16.71 13.97
N VAL A 293 8.14 -15.39 13.72
CA VAL A 293 8.90 -14.80 12.60
C VAL A 293 10.39 -15.17 12.66
N GLY A 294 10.95 -15.27 13.86
CA GLY A 294 12.33 -15.70 14.07
C GLY A 294 13.37 -14.79 13.41
N ILE A 295 14.60 -15.30 13.34
CA ILE A 295 15.74 -14.53 12.81
C ILE A 295 15.64 -14.29 11.29
N VAL A 296 15.00 -15.21 10.56
CA VAL A 296 14.79 -15.07 9.09
C VAL A 296 13.88 -13.89 8.80
N GLY A 297 12.83 -13.70 9.60
CA GLY A 297 11.97 -12.53 9.44
C GLY A 297 12.64 -11.21 9.81
N ILE A 298 13.51 -11.19 10.81
CA ILE A 298 14.35 -10.01 11.08
C ILE A 298 15.24 -9.72 9.86
N GLY A 299 15.82 -10.77 9.28
CA GLY A 299 16.60 -10.65 8.04
C GLY A 299 15.78 -10.09 6.89
N TYR A 300 14.52 -10.53 6.74
CA TYR A 300 13.58 -9.98 5.77
C TYR A 300 13.36 -8.47 6.00
N VAL A 301 13.01 -8.08 7.23
CA VAL A 301 12.73 -6.67 7.57
C VAL A 301 13.93 -5.79 7.25
N VAL A 302 15.12 -6.18 7.70
CA VAL A 302 16.33 -5.39 7.52
C VAL A 302 16.74 -5.31 6.05
N SER A 303 16.80 -6.45 5.35
CA SER A 303 17.22 -6.50 3.94
C SER A 303 16.29 -5.72 3.02
N ARG A 304 14.96 -5.77 3.27
CA ARG A 304 14.00 -4.99 2.50
C ARG A 304 14.20 -3.49 2.68
N VAL A 305 14.37 -3.01 3.92
CA VAL A 305 14.61 -1.58 4.18
C VAL A 305 15.90 -1.12 3.48
N ILE A 306 16.98 -1.91 3.58
CA ILE A 306 18.24 -1.61 2.90
C ILE A 306 18.03 -1.59 1.38
N GLY A 307 17.36 -2.59 0.82
CA GLY A 307 17.12 -2.70 -0.62
C GLY A 307 16.29 -1.54 -1.16
N LYS A 308 15.18 -1.18 -0.50
CA LYS A 308 14.35 -0.02 -0.83
C LYS A 308 15.16 1.28 -0.77
N TYR A 309 15.94 1.46 0.31
CA TYR A 309 16.74 2.65 0.50
C TYR A 309 17.83 2.80 -0.58
N LEU A 310 18.60 1.75 -0.82
CA LEU A 310 19.68 1.77 -1.81
C LEU A 310 19.14 1.86 -3.25
N GLY A 311 18.08 1.12 -3.58
CA GLY A 311 17.43 1.17 -4.88
C GLY A 311 16.92 2.58 -5.20
N SER A 312 16.24 3.21 -4.24
CA SER A 312 15.76 4.60 -4.35
C SER A 312 16.92 5.59 -4.47
N MET A 313 17.95 5.46 -3.64
CA MET A 313 19.09 6.37 -3.63
C MET A 313 19.88 6.30 -4.94
N ILE A 314 20.16 5.10 -5.43
CA ILE A 314 20.89 4.90 -6.69
C ILE A 314 20.09 5.46 -7.86
N SER A 315 18.82 5.12 -7.97
CA SER A 315 17.98 5.54 -9.09
C SER A 315 17.70 7.04 -9.11
N THR A 316 17.44 7.65 -7.96
CA THR A 316 17.25 9.11 -7.86
C THR A 316 18.53 9.87 -8.16
N LYS A 317 19.69 9.34 -7.78
CA LYS A 317 21.00 9.89 -8.15
C LYS A 317 21.24 9.78 -9.66
N MET A 318 20.99 8.61 -10.25
CA MET A 318 21.14 8.38 -11.71
C MET A 318 20.22 9.28 -12.54
N THR A 319 19.04 9.55 -12.05
CA THR A 319 18.04 10.38 -12.74
C THR A 319 18.16 11.87 -12.42
N GLY A 320 19.10 12.27 -11.55
CA GLY A 320 19.41 13.68 -11.26
C GLY A 320 18.34 14.38 -10.44
N PHE A 321 17.73 13.70 -9.47
CA PHE A 321 16.89 14.34 -8.45
C PHE A 321 17.76 15.01 -7.39
N ASP A 322 17.15 15.94 -6.64
CA ASP A 322 17.83 16.67 -5.57
C ASP A 322 18.32 15.73 -4.45
N GLU A 323 19.36 16.12 -3.75
CA GLU A 323 19.97 15.34 -2.67
C GLU A 323 18.97 15.04 -1.54
N SER A 324 18.04 15.96 -1.28
CA SER A 324 16.95 15.76 -0.32
C SER A 324 16.05 14.58 -0.69
N VAL A 325 15.75 14.40 -1.98
CA VAL A 325 14.97 13.26 -2.49
C VAL A 325 15.81 11.99 -2.44
N GLN A 326 17.08 12.05 -2.90
CA GLN A 326 17.98 10.90 -2.94
C GLN A 326 18.14 10.23 -1.56
N ARG A 327 18.29 11.04 -0.51
CA ARG A 327 18.56 10.54 0.86
C ARG A 327 17.30 10.14 1.63
N ASN A 328 16.12 10.54 1.19
CA ASN A 328 14.92 10.41 2.00
C ASN A 328 13.81 9.56 1.36
N LEU A 329 13.78 9.40 0.03
CA LEU A 329 12.70 8.68 -0.66
C LEU A 329 12.56 7.24 -0.16
N GLY A 330 13.65 6.49 -0.06
CA GLY A 330 13.59 5.09 0.37
C GLY A 330 13.04 4.89 1.78
N LEU A 331 13.22 5.87 2.69
CA LEU A 331 12.67 5.81 4.04
C LEU A 331 11.14 6.01 4.07
N THR A 332 10.58 6.71 3.09
CA THR A 332 9.13 6.90 2.97
C THR A 332 8.41 5.70 2.35
N LEU A 333 9.17 4.75 1.74
CA LEU A 333 8.67 3.55 1.08
C LEU A 333 8.74 2.29 1.97
N VAL A 334 9.06 2.46 3.25
CA VAL A 334 9.18 1.35 4.22
C VAL A 334 7.84 0.69 4.58
N PRO A 335 6.70 1.41 4.75
CA PRO A 335 5.43 0.77 5.08
C PRO A 335 5.07 -0.36 4.11
N GLN A 336 4.54 -1.47 4.63
CA GLN A 336 4.11 -2.62 3.85
C GLN A 336 2.87 -3.24 4.50
N ALA A 337 1.80 -3.47 3.73
CA ALA A 337 0.53 -3.99 4.23
C ALA A 337 -0.25 -4.78 3.14
N GLY A 338 -1.46 -4.41 2.85
CA GLY A 338 -2.48 -5.13 2.09
C GLY A 338 -2.00 -5.96 0.89
N VAL A 339 -1.28 -5.34 -0.06
CA VAL A 339 -0.77 -6.04 -1.26
C VAL A 339 0.18 -7.17 -0.87
N ALA A 340 1.12 -6.92 0.05
CA ALA A 340 2.05 -7.95 0.50
C ALA A 340 1.34 -9.11 1.21
N LEU A 341 0.32 -8.81 2.03
CA LEU A 341 -0.51 -9.82 2.69
C LEU A 341 -1.25 -10.69 1.68
N GLY A 342 -1.87 -10.08 0.67
CA GLY A 342 -2.54 -10.78 -0.43
C GLY A 342 -1.58 -11.69 -1.21
N LEU A 343 -0.42 -11.14 -1.61
CA LEU A 343 0.61 -11.91 -2.33
C LEU A 343 1.19 -13.04 -1.48
N SER A 344 1.30 -12.88 -0.16
CA SER A 344 1.77 -13.94 0.74
C SER A 344 0.82 -15.14 0.80
N LEU A 345 -0.50 -14.90 0.70
CA LEU A 345 -1.51 -15.96 0.58
C LEU A 345 -1.35 -16.73 -0.73
N ILE A 346 -1.13 -16.01 -1.85
CA ILE A 346 -0.91 -16.63 -3.15
C ILE A 346 0.38 -17.44 -3.14
N ALA A 347 1.47 -16.90 -2.58
CA ALA A 347 2.74 -17.59 -2.42
C ALA A 347 2.59 -18.86 -1.59
N ALA A 348 1.82 -18.85 -0.48
CA ALA A 348 1.57 -20.00 0.36
C ALA A 348 0.82 -21.11 -0.40
N ASN A 349 -0.01 -20.78 -1.37
CA ASN A 349 -0.72 -21.72 -2.21
C ASN A 349 0.15 -22.31 -3.34
N ILE A 350 1.16 -21.58 -3.81
CA ILE A 350 2.10 -22.02 -4.84
C ILE A 350 3.20 -22.88 -4.22
N ILE A 351 3.76 -22.41 -3.11
CA ILE A 351 4.80 -23.10 -2.36
C ILE A 351 4.12 -23.92 -1.27
N HIS A 352 3.64 -25.11 -1.64
CA HIS A 352 2.92 -25.99 -0.70
C HIS A 352 3.75 -26.38 0.52
N GLY A 353 3.07 -26.67 1.63
CA GLY A 353 3.68 -27.19 2.86
C GLY A 353 4.21 -26.09 3.80
N GLU A 354 5.18 -26.45 4.62
CA GLU A 354 5.71 -25.60 5.69
C GLU A 354 6.36 -24.30 5.17
N HIS A 355 7.03 -24.36 4.04
CA HIS A 355 7.70 -23.20 3.43
C HIS A 355 6.70 -22.10 3.03
N GLY A 356 5.56 -22.46 2.45
CA GLY A 356 4.52 -21.48 2.09
C GLY A 356 3.90 -20.81 3.30
N GLN A 357 3.59 -21.59 4.35
CA GLN A 357 3.08 -21.05 5.61
C GLN A 357 4.13 -20.18 6.32
N TYR A 358 5.40 -20.54 6.20
CA TYR A 358 6.49 -19.75 6.78
C TYR A 358 6.64 -18.39 6.09
N ILE A 359 6.56 -18.31 4.75
CA ILE A 359 6.52 -17.02 4.02
C ILE A 359 5.38 -16.16 4.56
N ARG A 360 4.16 -16.72 4.66
CA ARG A 360 3.00 -15.98 5.18
C ARG A 360 3.25 -15.45 6.59
N THR A 361 3.81 -16.28 7.47
CA THR A 361 4.13 -15.90 8.86
C THR A 361 5.14 -14.76 8.91
N ILE A 362 6.20 -14.81 8.09
CA ILE A 362 7.21 -13.74 8.00
C ILE A 362 6.56 -12.44 7.54
N ILE A 363 5.75 -12.47 6.48
CA ILE A 363 5.12 -11.28 5.94
C ILE A 363 4.13 -10.68 6.93
N LEU A 364 3.30 -11.51 7.61
CA LEU A 364 2.40 -11.04 8.67
C LEU A 364 3.17 -10.36 9.80
N GLY A 365 4.23 -10.98 10.31
CA GLY A 365 5.04 -10.40 11.38
C GLY A 365 5.80 -9.14 10.96
N ALA A 366 6.36 -9.13 9.74
CA ALA A 366 7.04 -7.96 9.18
C ALA A 366 6.08 -6.78 8.97
N THR A 367 4.84 -7.05 8.56
CA THR A 367 3.80 -6.03 8.42
C THR A 367 3.56 -5.30 9.74
N ILE A 368 3.52 -6.01 10.86
CA ILE A 368 3.39 -5.39 12.21
C ILE A 368 4.51 -4.36 12.43
N VAL A 369 5.74 -4.77 12.14
CA VAL A 369 6.91 -3.89 12.33
C VAL A 369 6.84 -2.68 11.41
N TYR A 370 6.51 -2.88 10.13
CA TYR A 370 6.45 -1.81 9.15
C TYR A 370 5.31 -0.82 9.38
N GLU A 371 4.14 -1.30 9.80
CA GLU A 371 3.00 -0.45 10.12
C GLU A 371 3.27 0.44 11.36
N LEU A 372 4.03 -0.06 12.32
CA LEU A 372 4.39 0.71 13.52
C LEU A 372 5.55 1.69 13.25
N ILE A 373 6.60 1.25 12.55
CA ILE A 373 7.83 2.03 12.34
C ILE A 373 7.72 2.92 11.09
N GLY A 374 7.01 2.46 10.07
CA GLY A 374 6.91 3.12 8.76
C GLY A 374 6.44 4.57 8.83
N PRO A 375 5.33 4.89 9.53
CA PRO A 375 4.86 6.28 9.68
C PRO A 375 5.90 7.18 10.37
N LEU A 376 6.66 6.64 11.33
CA LEU A 376 7.73 7.37 12.01
C LEU A 376 8.88 7.68 11.06
N LEU A 377 9.31 6.70 10.27
CA LEU A 377 10.34 6.88 9.26
C LEU A 377 9.90 7.85 8.17
N ALA A 378 8.64 7.77 7.73
CA ALA A 378 8.07 8.71 6.78
C ALA A 378 8.07 10.14 7.32
N LYS A 379 7.63 10.35 8.57
CA LYS A 379 7.70 11.67 9.24
C LYS A 379 9.13 12.17 9.32
N PHE A 380 10.06 11.33 9.77
CA PHE A 380 11.47 11.66 9.87
C PHE A 380 12.06 12.08 8.51
N ALA A 381 11.79 11.30 7.47
CA ALA A 381 12.26 11.57 6.11
C ALA A 381 11.70 12.88 5.54
N LEU A 382 10.39 13.12 5.70
CA LEU A 382 9.73 14.34 5.26
C LEU A 382 10.25 15.59 5.99
N LYS A 383 10.48 15.48 7.31
CA LYS A 383 11.07 16.56 8.09
C LYS A 383 12.51 16.85 7.65
N ARG A 384 13.34 15.81 7.49
CA ARG A 384 14.72 15.94 7.03
C ARG A 384 14.83 16.49 5.61
N ALA A 385 13.84 16.23 4.76
CA ALA A 385 13.75 16.77 3.40
C ALA A 385 13.21 18.21 3.34
N GLY A 386 12.87 18.83 4.48
CA GLY A 386 12.27 20.15 4.52
C GLY A 386 10.83 20.23 4.00
N CYS A 387 10.13 19.09 3.94
CA CYS A 387 8.76 19.01 3.46
C CYS A 387 7.71 19.24 4.55
N ILE A 388 8.13 19.30 5.82
CA ILE A 388 7.31 19.56 7.01
C ILE A 388 7.95 20.72 7.78
N GLU A 389 7.13 21.66 8.28
CA GLU A 389 7.61 22.76 9.12
C GLU A 389 8.22 22.22 10.43
N GLU A 390 9.27 22.89 10.94
CA GLU A 390 10.03 22.42 12.12
C GLU A 390 9.22 22.30 13.40
N ASN A 391 8.13 23.06 13.51
CA ASN A 391 7.28 23.11 14.70
C ASN A 391 6.08 22.14 14.67
N ALA A 392 6.00 21.26 13.68
CA ALA A 392 4.92 20.32 13.48
C ALA A 392 5.13 18.97 14.23
#